data_9111a472d732a8f3a94760b138686d4b
#
_entry.id   9111a472d732a8f3a94760b138686d4b
#
_cell.length_a   1.000
_cell.length_b   1.000
_cell.length_c   1.000
_cell.angle_alpha   90.00
_cell.angle_beta   90.00
_cell.angle_gamma   90.00
#
_symmetry.space_group_name_H-M   'P 1'
#
loop_
_entity.id
_entity.type
_entity.pdbx_description
1 polymer ?
#
loop_
_entity_poly.entity_id
_entity_poly.type
_entity_poly.pdbx_seq_one_letter_code
_entity_poly.pdbx_strand_id
1 'polypeptide(L)'
;MWQQAATLLANQQLLETLLSNLHIIRRLRPPFFLMASTTIDIDTELSAVNNILGAIGQSPITTLNFDNPEISFIFNLLRDANVDTQAEGWHFNTEKHVKFAIDANGRIAIGDDILSMDLHDNQARRTHNLVRRNGFLYDKQDHTDVFTADLDLDVVRLYNFED
;
A
#
# COMPACT_ATOMS: atom_id res chain seq x y z
N MET A 1 -38.03 -47.08 -46.06
CA MET A 1 -38.04 -45.57 -46.27
C MET A 1 -38.69 -44.82 -45.09
N TRP A 2 -39.79 -45.21 -44.53
CA TRP A 2 -40.50 -44.51 -43.44
C TRP A 2 -39.79 -44.51 -42.08
N GLN A 3 -39.02 -45.52 -41.73
CA GLN A 3 -38.26 -45.58 -40.47
C GLN A 3 -37.09 -44.59 -40.39
N GLN A 4 -36.44 -44.34 -41.52
CA GLN A 4 -35.33 -43.35 -41.55
C GLN A 4 -35.84 -41.91 -41.39
N ALA A 5 -37.01 -41.60 -41.95
CA ALA A 5 -37.62 -40.29 -41.81
C ALA A 5 -38.08 -40.01 -40.37
N ALA A 6 -38.60 -41.01 -39.66
CA ALA A 6 -39.01 -40.89 -38.27
C ALA A 6 -37.80 -40.67 -37.33
N THR A 7 -36.65 -41.32 -37.59
CA THR A 7 -35.42 -41.11 -36.82
C THR A 7 -34.81 -39.73 -37.03
N LEU A 8 -34.87 -39.21 -38.26
CA LEU A 8 -34.42 -37.86 -38.58
C LEU A 8 -35.26 -36.78 -37.87
N LEU A 9 -36.58 -36.93 -37.85
CA LEU A 9 -37.49 -36.04 -37.14
C LEU A 9 -37.30 -36.08 -35.64
N ALA A 10 -37.09 -37.24 -35.05
CA ALA A 10 -36.82 -37.38 -33.63
C ALA A 10 -35.48 -36.72 -33.22
N ASN A 11 -34.46 -36.87 -34.07
CA ASN A 11 -33.17 -36.22 -33.83
C ASN A 11 -33.23 -34.70 -33.98
N GLN A 12 -34.02 -34.16 -34.90
CA GLN A 12 -34.27 -32.73 -35.01
C GLN A 12 -35.00 -32.16 -33.79
N GLN A 13 -36.01 -32.83 -33.29
CA GLN A 13 -36.72 -32.44 -32.07
C GLN A 13 -35.78 -32.42 -30.84
N LEU A 14 -34.90 -33.40 -30.72
CA LEU A 14 -33.90 -33.46 -29.67
C LEU A 14 -32.91 -32.28 -29.76
N LEU A 15 -32.47 -31.94 -30.95
CA LEU A 15 -31.61 -30.79 -31.20
C LEU A 15 -32.27 -29.45 -30.84
N GLU A 16 -33.52 -29.26 -31.22
CA GLU A 16 -34.32 -28.09 -30.89
C GLU A 16 -34.52 -27.95 -29.37
N THR A 17 -34.77 -29.06 -28.67
CA THR A 17 -34.91 -29.09 -27.21
C THR A 17 -33.59 -28.78 -26.49
N LEU A 18 -32.49 -29.31 -27.00
CA LEU A 18 -31.14 -29.01 -26.46
C LEU A 18 -30.73 -27.55 -26.67
N LEU A 19 -31.04 -26.98 -27.84
CA LEU A 19 -30.79 -25.56 -28.13
C LEU A 19 -31.64 -24.62 -27.29
N SER A 20 -32.91 -24.99 -27.06
CA SER A 20 -33.81 -24.25 -26.17
C SER A 20 -33.31 -24.26 -24.72
N ASN A 21 -32.90 -25.43 -24.24
CA ASN A 21 -32.33 -25.58 -22.91
C ASN A 21 -30.98 -24.79 -22.75
N LEU A 22 -30.18 -24.74 -23.81
CA LEU A 22 -28.95 -23.93 -23.81
C LEU A 22 -29.28 -22.43 -23.74
N HIS A 23 -30.36 -21.98 -24.35
CA HIS A 23 -30.84 -20.61 -24.27
C HIS A 23 -31.37 -20.25 -22.87
N ILE A 24 -32.03 -21.20 -22.19
CA ILE A 24 -32.50 -21.04 -20.81
C ILE A 24 -31.32 -21.00 -19.84
N ILE A 25 -30.31 -21.84 -20.03
CA ILE A 25 -29.08 -21.79 -19.21
C ILE A 25 -28.30 -20.50 -19.41
N ARG A 26 -28.32 -19.94 -20.62
CA ARG A 26 -27.73 -18.59 -20.86
C ARG A 26 -28.51 -17.44 -20.20
N ARG A 27 -29.83 -17.58 -20.03
CA ARG A 27 -30.67 -16.60 -19.30
C ARG A 27 -30.62 -16.75 -17.78
N LEU A 28 -30.24 -17.94 -17.28
CA LEU A 28 -30.09 -18.23 -15.86
C LEU A 28 -28.65 -18.05 -15.33
N ARG A 29 -27.73 -17.54 -16.15
CA ARG A 29 -26.58 -16.87 -15.57
C ARG A 29 -27.13 -15.58 -14.94
N PRO A 30 -27.26 -15.51 -13.61
CA PRO A 30 -27.31 -14.20 -13.00
C PRO A 30 -26.08 -13.49 -13.56
N PRO A 31 -26.17 -12.20 -13.92
CA PRO A 31 -24.97 -11.45 -14.08
C PRO A 31 -24.19 -11.74 -12.79
N PHE A 32 -23.07 -12.43 -12.92
CA PHE A 32 -22.09 -12.43 -11.87
C PHE A 32 -21.66 -10.95 -11.85
N PHE A 33 -22.51 -10.16 -11.23
CA PHE A 33 -22.06 -8.93 -10.65
C PHE A 33 -21.01 -9.38 -9.63
N LEU A 34 -19.79 -9.46 -10.09
CA LEU A 34 -18.71 -8.98 -9.28
C LEU A 34 -19.18 -7.58 -8.88
N MET A 35 -19.92 -7.54 -7.78
CA MET A 35 -19.86 -6.38 -6.92
C MET A 35 -18.40 -6.36 -6.49
N ALA A 36 -17.52 -5.89 -7.40
CA ALA A 36 -16.38 -5.18 -6.96
C ALA A 36 -16.99 -4.08 -6.10
N SER A 37 -17.05 -4.33 -4.81
CA SER A 37 -17.24 -3.28 -3.84
C SER A 37 -16.17 -2.27 -4.19
N THR A 38 -16.57 -1.21 -4.89
CA THR A 38 -15.75 -0.03 -5.14
C THR A 38 -15.79 0.89 -3.92
N THR A 39 -16.17 0.39 -2.77
CA THR A 39 -15.67 0.94 -1.54
C THR A 39 -14.17 0.62 -1.58
N ILE A 40 -13.38 1.63 -1.90
CA ILE A 40 -12.01 1.69 -1.44
C ILE A 40 -12.19 1.58 0.07
N ASP A 41 -12.14 0.34 0.56
CA ASP A 41 -12.03 0.07 1.98
C ASP A 41 -10.69 0.71 2.32
N ILE A 42 -10.74 1.81 3.06
CA ILE A 42 -9.53 2.42 3.58
C ILE A 42 -8.91 1.31 4.40
N ASP A 43 -7.80 0.75 3.90
CA ASP A 43 -7.10 -0.32 4.57
C ASP A 43 -6.63 0.20 5.92
N THR A 44 -7.45 -0.01 6.93
CA THR A 44 -7.14 0.32 8.30
C THR A 44 -6.14 -0.71 8.85
N GLU A 45 -5.39 -0.35 9.87
CA GLU A 45 -4.50 -1.27 10.57
C GLU A 45 -5.21 -2.57 10.97
N LEU A 46 -6.48 -2.49 11.42
CA LEU A 46 -7.30 -3.65 11.74
C LEU A 46 -7.57 -4.53 10.51
N SER A 47 -7.86 -3.93 9.36
CA SER A 47 -8.08 -4.65 8.10
C SER A 47 -6.80 -5.39 7.68
N ALA A 48 -5.65 -4.73 7.74
CA ALA A 48 -4.37 -5.33 7.39
C ALA A 48 -4.00 -6.50 8.33
N VAL A 49 -4.20 -6.34 9.66
CA VAL A 49 -3.98 -7.42 10.64
C VAL A 49 -4.92 -8.59 10.36
N ASN A 50 -6.20 -8.35 10.05
CA ASN A 50 -7.16 -9.40 9.72
C ASN A 50 -6.80 -10.14 8.42
N ASN A 51 -6.25 -9.46 7.43
CA ASN A 51 -5.76 -10.10 6.21
C ASN A 51 -4.58 -11.05 6.52
N ILE A 52 -3.66 -10.64 7.39
CA ILE A 52 -2.55 -11.50 7.84
C ILE A 52 -3.08 -12.71 8.63
N LEU A 53 -4.00 -12.49 9.58
CA LEU A 53 -4.64 -13.57 10.35
C LEU A 53 -5.33 -14.57 9.42
N GLY A 54 -6.08 -14.09 8.43
CA GLY A 54 -6.73 -14.94 7.42
C GLY A 54 -5.73 -15.75 6.60
N ALA A 55 -4.58 -15.18 6.25
CA ALA A 55 -3.53 -15.87 5.50
C ALA A 55 -2.90 -17.03 6.28
N ILE A 56 -2.83 -16.94 7.61
CA ILE A 56 -2.33 -17.99 8.50
C ILE A 56 -3.43 -18.92 9.04
N GLY A 57 -4.69 -18.74 8.56
CA GLY A 57 -5.84 -19.58 8.93
C GLY A 57 -6.46 -19.25 10.30
N GLN A 58 -6.20 -18.07 10.84
CA GLN A 58 -6.79 -17.57 12.07
C GLN A 58 -8.10 -16.83 11.80
N SER A 59 -8.96 -16.75 12.84
CA SER A 59 -10.21 -15.99 12.76
C SER A 59 -9.97 -14.49 12.83
N PRO A 60 -10.74 -13.68 12.08
CA PRO A 60 -10.63 -12.23 12.17
C PRO A 60 -11.02 -11.70 13.54
N ILE A 61 -10.42 -10.60 13.94
CA ILE A 61 -10.67 -9.87 15.18
C ILE A 61 -11.48 -8.59 14.89
N THR A 62 -12.20 -8.09 15.87
CA THR A 62 -12.99 -6.86 15.76
C THR A 62 -12.28 -5.62 16.31
N THR A 63 -11.25 -5.81 17.13
CA THR A 63 -10.48 -4.74 17.75
C THR A 63 -9.02 -5.18 17.91
N LEU A 64 -8.10 -4.25 17.79
CA LEU A 64 -6.68 -4.50 18.06
C LEU A 64 -6.48 -4.56 19.60
N ASN A 65 -6.24 -5.76 20.11
CA ASN A 65 -5.91 -5.96 21.52
C ASN A 65 -4.42 -6.35 21.64
N PHE A 66 -3.61 -5.40 22.07
CA PHE A 66 -2.16 -5.57 22.20
C PHE A 66 -1.74 -6.39 23.44
N ASP A 67 -2.68 -6.74 24.34
CA ASP A 67 -2.42 -7.72 25.43
C ASP A 67 -2.26 -9.14 24.85
N ASN A 68 -2.81 -9.40 23.66
CA ASN A 68 -2.58 -10.64 22.94
C ASN A 68 -1.22 -10.58 22.22
N PRO A 69 -0.25 -11.44 22.62
CA PRO A 69 1.11 -11.40 22.06
C PRO A 69 1.14 -11.70 20.55
N GLU A 70 0.20 -12.49 20.02
CA GLU A 70 0.11 -12.79 18.59
C GLU A 70 -0.30 -11.54 17.79
N ILE A 71 -1.30 -10.81 18.27
CA ILE A 71 -1.75 -9.56 17.64
C ILE A 71 -0.66 -8.51 17.70
N SER A 72 -0.02 -8.36 18.86
CA SER A 72 1.10 -7.43 19.05
C SER A 72 2.27 -7.74 18.11
N PHE A 73 2.59 -9.02 17.93
CA PHE A 73 3.63 -9.46 16.99
C PHE A 73 3.29 -9.15 15.53
N ILE A 74 2.07 -9.49 15.09
CA ILE A 74 1.59 -9.23 13.72
C ILE A 74 1.60 -7.72 13.45
N PHE A 75 1.14 -6.93 14.41
CA PHE A 75 1.09 -5.47 14.28
C PHE A 75 2.50 -4.85 14.15
N ASN A 76 3.45 -5.29 14.96
CA ASN A 76 4.83 -4.84 14.84
C ASN A 76 5.44 -5.22 13.48
N LEU A 77 5.20 -6.44 13.01
CA LEU A 77 5.65 -6.87 11.68
C LEU A 77 5.04 -6.02 10.56
N LEU A 78 3.76 -5.67 10.68
CA LEU A 78 3.09 -4.78 9.73
C LEU A 78 3.73 -3.39 9.71
N ARG A 79 4.04 -2.82 10.89
CA ARG A 79 4.72 -1.52 10.99
C ARG A 79 6.12 -1.55 10.40
N ASP A 80 6.90 -2.59 10.68
CA ASP A 80 8.24 -2.75 10.11
C ASP A 80 8.16 -2.85 8.58
N ALA A 81 7.25 -3.66 8.05
CA ALA A 81 7.03 -3.77 6.60
C ALA A 81 6.58 -2.44 5.96
N ASN A 82 5.77 -1.66 6.66
CA ASN A 82 5.35 -0.32 6.20
C ASN A 82 6.55 0.63 6.09
N VAL A 83 7.39 0.68 7.12
CA VAL A 83 8.62 1.49 7.13
C VAL A 83 9.56 1.06 5.99
N ASP A 84 9.84 -0.24 5.86
CA ASP A 84 10.72 -0.77 4.83
C ASP A 84 10.22 -0.44 3.42
N THR A 85 8.91 -0.63 3.17
CA THR A 85 8.30 -0.33 1.87
C THR A 85 8.36 1.16 1.55
N GLN A 86 8.08 2.03 2.51
CA GLN A 86 8.08 3.48 2.30
C GLN A 86 9.49 4.06 2.22
N ALA A 87 10.48 3.43 2.84
CA ALA A 87 11.89 3.84 2.76
C ALA A 87 12.47 3.76 1.34
N GLU A 88 11.83 2.99 0.44
CA GLU A 88 12.20 2.95 -0.98
C GLU A 88 11.98 4.30 -1.71
N GLY A 89 11.16 5.18 -1.17
CA GLY A 89 10.91 6.52 -1.72
C GLY A 89 10.00 6.51 -2.93
N TRP A 90 8.75 6.12 -2.73
CA TRP A 90 7.71 6.15 -3.75
C TRP A 90 7.25 7.58 -4.05
N HIS A 91 6.60 7.79 -5.22
CA HIS A 91 6.14 9.11 -5.65
C HIS A 91 5.14 9.77 -4.69
N PHE A 92 4.38 8.98 -3.91
CA PHE A 92 3.38 9.50 -2.98
C PHE A 92 3.99 9.98 -1.65
N ASN A 93 5.16 9.47 -1.27
CA ASN A 93 5.83 9.81 -0.02
C ASN A 93 7.18 10.54 -0.21
N THR A 94 7.50 10.93 -1.45
CA THR A 94 8.68 11.73 -1.77
C THR A 94 8.26 13.19 -2.00
N GLU A 95 8.71 14.08 -1.14
CA GLU A 95 8.51 15.52 -1.27
C GLU A 95 9.82 16.18 -1.68
N LYS A 96 9.71 17.10 -2.63
CA LYS A 96 10.87 17.83 -3.16
C LYS A 96 10.82 19.29 -2.76
N HIS A 97 12.00 19.93 -2.60
CA HIS A 97 12.13 21.33 -2.25
C HIS A 97 11.46 21.69 -0.92
N VAL A 98 11.51 20.80 0.06
CA VAL A 98 10.98 21.12 1.39
C VAL A 98 11.98 21.99 2.13
N LYS A 99 11.54 23.18 2.51
CA LYS A 99 12.37 24.12 3.23
C LYS A 99 12.44 23.81 4.71
N PHE A 100 13.65 23.58 5.21
CA PHE A 100 13.94 23.40 6.62
C PHE A 100 14.69 24.62 7.16
N ALA A 101 14.05 25.29 8.12
CA ALA A 101 14.59 26.48 8.72
C ALA A 101 15.55 26.16 9.87
N ILE A 102 16.59 27.01 10.01
CA ILE A 102 17.48 26.95 11.17
C ILE A 102 16.80 27.49 12.44
N ASP A 103 17.10 26.88 13.58
CA ASP A 103 16.69 27.40 14.90
C ASP A 103 17.64 28.57 15.36
N ALA A 104 17.38 29.09 16.56
CA ALA A 104 18.18 30.16 17.13
C ALA A 104 19.66 29.76 17.37
N ASN A 105 19.97 28.46 17.37
CA ASN A 105 21.33 27.93 17.53
C ASN A 105 21.96 27.55 16.18
N GLY A 106 21.28 27.81 15.07
CA GLY A 106 21.71 27.43 13.73
C GLY A 106 21.49 25.95 13.40
N ARG A 107 20.68 25.21 14.18
CA ARG A 107 20.40 23.79 13.91
C ARG A 107 19.09 23.62 13.22
N ILE A 108 18.97 22.54 12.43
CA ILE A 108 17.77 22.15 11.70
C ILE A 108 17.18 20.92 12.34
N ALA A 109 15.96 21.01 12.88
CA ALA A 109 15.23 19.88 13.43
C ALA A 109 14.65 19.00 12.32
N ILE A 110 14.82 17.68 12.45
CA ILE A 110 14.31 16.66 11.51
C ILE A 110 13.36 15.75 12.27
N GLY A 111 12.11 15.69 11.80
CA GLY A 111 11.05 14.86 12.39
C GLY A 111 11.34 13.35 12.29
N ASP A 112 10.67 12.57 13.14
CA ASP A 112 10.78 11.10 13.13
C ASP A 112 10.08 10.47 11.92
N ASP A 113 9.21 11.23 11.24
CA ASP A 113 8.54 10.90 10.01
C ASP A 113 9.45 10.93 8.77
N ILE A 114 10.65 11.47 8.88
CA ILE A 114 11.61 11.54 7.76
C ILE A 114 12.45 10.25 7.72
N LEU A 115 12.21 9.41 6.71
CA LEU A 115 12.93 8.15 6.49
C LEU A 115 14.26 8.38 5.77
N SER A 116 14.28 9.30 4.80
CA SER A 116 15.47 9.63 4.01
C SER A 116 15.43 11.10 3.62
N MET A 117 16.60 11.69 3.44
CA MET A 117 16.74 13.08 3.01
C MET A 117 17.99 13.26 2.17
N ASP A 118 17.92 14.19 1.22
CA ASP A 118 19.06 14.62 0.39
C ASP A 118 18.90 16.11 0.05
N LEU A 119 20.01 16.78 -0.24
CA LEU A 119 19.95 18.16 -0.74
C LEU A 119 19.34 18.20 -2.13
N HIS A 120 18.43 19.14 -2.35
CA HIS A 120 17.77 19.27 -3.65
C HIS A 120 18.73 19.67 -4.76
N ASP A 121 19.70 20.55 -4.50
CA ASP A 121 20.65 21.01 -5.53
C ASP A 121 21.79 20.03 -5.72
N ASN A 122 21.99 19.58 -6.97
CA ASN A 122 23.11 18.72 -7.35
C ASN A 122 24.50 19.31 -7.06
N GLN A 123 24.61 20.63 -6.96
CA GLN A 123 25.87 21.30 -6.60
C GLN A 123 26.14 21.21 -5.11
N ALA A 124 25.13 21.39 -4.27
CA ALA A 124 25.24 21.28 -2.81
C ALA A 124 25.53 19.86 -2.33
N ARG A 125 25.13 18.82 -3.07
CA ARG A 125 25.50 17.42 -2.78
C ARG A 125 27.00 17.14 -2.73
N ARG A 126 27.80 17.98 -3.35
CA ARG A 126 29.26 17.86 -3.32
C ARG A 126 29.89 18.53 -2.11
N THR A 127 29.17 19.44 -1.46
CA THR A 127 29.65 20.24 -0.33
C THR A 127 29.13 19.75 1.01
N HIS A 128 28.02 18.97 1.02
CA HIS A 128 27.41 18.48 2.24
C HIS A 128 27.04 17.00 2.13
N ASN A 129 27.21 16.27 3.20
CA ASN A 129 26.76 14.88 3.33
C ASN A 129 25.88 14.77 4.58
N LEU A 130 24.59 14.94 4.37
CA LEU A 130 23.61 15.11 5.44
C LEU A 130 23.09 13.78 5.99
N VAL A 131 22.97 13.74 7.32
CA VAL A 131 22.31 12.63 8.04
C VAL A 131 21.54 13.20 9.22
N ARG A 132 20.56 12.44 9.70
CA ARG A 132 19.86 12.74 10.95
C ARG A 132 20.64 12.17 12.14
N ARG A 133 20.90 13.01 13.15
CA ARG A 133 21.47 12.63 14.45
C ARG A 133 20.71 13.30 15.58
N ASN A 134 20.20 12.52 16.52
CA ASN A 134 19.50 13.05 17.70
C ASN A 134 18.34 14.01 17.37
N GLY A 135 17.61 13.77 16.27
CA GLY A 135 16.52 14.63 15.83
C GLY A 135 16.95 15.92 15.10
N PHE A 136 18.23 16.09 14.81
CA PHE A 136 18.77 17.22 14.06
C PHE A 136 19.52 16.77 12.81
N LEU A 137 19.61 17.68 11.86
CA LEU A 137 20.44 17.53 10.69
C LEU A 137 21.92 17.62 11.09
N TYR A 138 22.74 16.75 10.54
CA TYR A 138 24.17 16.71 10.78
C TYR A 138 24.91 16.55 9.45
N ASP A 139 25.89 17.39 9.21
CA ASP A 139 26.78 17.26 8.07
C ASP A 139 27.98 16.38 8.44
N LYS A 140 28.13 15.25 7.75
CA LYS A 140 29.25 14.33 7.93
C LYS A 140 30.55 14.82 7.30
N GLN A 141 30.47 15.76 6.33
CA GLN A 141 31.62 16.28 5.65
C GLN A 141 32.32 17.34 6.53
N ASP A 142 31.54 18.28 7.05
CA ASP A 142 32.06 19.37 7.90
C ASP A 142 32.04 19.02 9.38
N HIS A 143 31.53 17.84 9.75
CA HIS A 143 31.40 17.34 11.12
C HIS A 143 30.62 18.29 12.04
N THR A 144 29.57 18.95 11.55
CA THR A 144 28.80 19.94 12.30
C THR A 144 27.29 19.71 12.19
N ASP A 145 26.54 20.15 13.20
CA ASP A 145 25.09 20.27 13.21
C ASP A 145 24.60 21.72 13.13
N VAL A 146 25.53 22.66 12.90
CA VAL A 146 25.24 24.09 12.82
C VAL A 146 25.35 24.56 11.38
N PHE A 147 24.28 25.15 10.88
CA PHE A 147 24.14 25.68 9.53
C PHE A 147 23.96 27.18 9.56
N THR A 148 24.41 27.87 8.51
CA THR A 148 24.35 29.34 8.41
C THR A 148 23.11 29.85 7.70
N ALA A 149 22.36 28.96 7.04
CA ALA A 149 21.16 29.28 6.29
C ALA A 149 20.16 28.09 6.30
N ASP A 150 18.91 28.40 5.99
CA ASP A 150 17.89 27.40 5.72
C ASP A 150 18.29 26.48 4.53
N LEU A 151 17.90 25.23 4.58
CA LEU A 151 18.21 24.29 3.51
C LEU A 151 16.92 23.76 2.86
N ASP A 152 16.99 23.59 1.54
CA ASP A 152 15.94 22.89 0.77
C ASP A 152 16.33 21.43 0.58
N LEU A 153 15.53 20.54 1.13
CA LEU A 153 15.76 19.10 1.11
C LEU A 153 14.70 18.38 0.27
N ASP A 154 15.13 17.33 -0.41
CA ASP A 154 14.26 16.31 -0.93
C ASP A 154 14.13 15.23 0.14
N VAL A 155 12.91 14.91 0.57
CA VAL A 155 12.66 14.02 1.70
C VAL A 155 11.73 12.88 1.32
N VAL A 156 11.93 11.75 1.97
CA VAL A 156 11.00 10.61 1.95
C VAL A 156 10.34 10.54 3.32
N ARG A 157 9.01 10.67 3.34
CA ARG A 157 8.22 10.66 4.59
C ARG A 157 7.59 9.30 4.86
N LEU A 158 7.45 9.00 6.13
CA LEU A 158 6.63 7.89 6.60
C LEU A 158 5.19 8.36 6.80
N TYR A 159 4.26 7.71 6.14
CA TYR A 159 2.82 7.85 6.39
C TYR A 159 2.30 6.63 7.13
N ASN A 160 1.49 6.85 8.16
CA ASN A 160 0.78 5.79 8.86
C ASN A 160 -0.52 5.44 8.12
N PHE A 161 -1.14 4.32 8.49
CA PHE A 161 -2.37 3.84 7.85
C PHE A 161 -3.60 4.72 8.12
N GLU A 162 -3.52 5.64 9.07
CA GLU A 162 -4.63 6.49 9.50
C GLU A 162 -4.61 7.92 8.92
N ASP A 163 -3.59 8.26 8.10
CA ASP A 163 -3.40 9.61 7.55
C ASP A 163 -3.97 9.77 6.13
#